data_48036ddec4385824a515cf8ff5eb520d
#
_entry.id   48036ddec4385824a515cf8ff5eb520d
#
_cell.length_a   1.000
_cell.length_b   1.000
_cell.length_c   1.000
_cell.angle_alpha   90.00
_cell.angle_beta   90.00
_cell.angle_gamma   90.00
#
_symmetry.space_group_name_H-M   'P 1'
#
loop_
_entity.id
_entity.type
_entity.pdbx_description
1 polymer ?
#
loop_
_entity_poly.entity_id
_entity_poly.type
_entity_poly.pdbx_seq_one_letter_code
_entity_poly.pdbx_strand_id
1 'polypeptide(L)'
;MKISYAAVLVLALPVSLVAQQPSGGPPANPVTAVFRARTMGLQRNLAQAFDSIPEAKFGYRPTPAQQTIGYIAQHLVSDNYLFCNQFGAMKPTLAPKDTATADSVKAKWPKDTLVAKLKASFTFCENAFAQLDDAKLADQVTLSFNGQSRQITRAGMVLGHALDMADHYSQIANYMRLNNILPPSALPRPARPSN
;
A
#
# COMPACT_ATOMS: atom_id res chain seq x y z
N MET A 1 53.96 8.00 -68.03
CA MET A 1 53.64 7.79 -66.55
C MET A 1 52.17 7.58 -66.46
N LYS A 2 51.70 6.34 -66.23
CA LYS A 2 50.26 5.96 -66.12
C LYS A 2 49.90 5.83 -64.64
N ILE A 3 49.01 6.67 -64.18
CA ILE A 3 48.53 6.65 -62.82
C ILE A 3 47.25 5.84 -62.83
N SER A 4 47.27 4.65 -62.16
CA SER A 4 46.10 3.80 -61.94
C SER A 4 45.42 4.23 -60.66
N TYR A 5 44.15 4.65 -60.75
CA TYR A 5 43.31 4.90 -59.61
C TYR A 5 42.62 3.56 -59.17
N ALA A 6 42.94 3.06 -57.97
CA ALA A 6 42.23 1.99 -57.39
C ALA A 6 41.00 2.53 -56.68
N ALA A 7 39.79 2.14 -57.08
CA ALA A 7 38.54 2.47 -56.42
C ALA A 7 38.34 1.56 -55.21
N VAL A 8 38.33 2.12 -54.02
CA VAL A 8 37.97 1.39 -52.79
C VAL A 8 36.46 1.42 -52.64
N LEU A 9 35.86 0.26 -52.82
CA LEU A 9 34.42 0.06 -52.60
C LEU A 9 34.16 -0.16 -51.09
N VAL A 10 33.61 0.85 -50.40
CA VAL A 10 33.17 0.72 -48.98
C VAL A 10 31.78 0.12 -48.95
N LEU A 11 31.69 -1.16 -48.60
CA LEU A 11 30.41 -1.82 -48.32
C LEU A 11 29.89 -1.35 -46.96
N ALA A 12 28.88 -0.49 -46.95
CA ALA A 12 28.11 -0.14 -45.76
C ALA A 12 27.12 -1.30 -45.45
N LEU A 13 27.40 -2.09 -44.44
CA LEU A 13 26.45 -3.04 -43.91
C LEU A 13 25.37 -2.31 -43.09
N PRO A 14 24.07 -2.55 -43.33
CA PRO A 14 23.03 -1.99 -42.49
C PRO A 14 23.07 -2.63 -41.10
N VAL A 15 23.45 -1.88 -40.10
CA VAL A 15 23.26 -2.30 -38.69
C VAL A 15 21.78 -2.20 -38.39
N SER A 16 21.07 -3.33 -38.41
CA SER A 16 19.71 -3.41 -37.94
C SER A 16 19.73 -3.24 -36.42
N LEU A 17 19.37 -2.05 -35.94
CA LEU A 17 19.00 -1.82 -34.53
C LEU A 17 17.73 -2.59 -34.25
N VAL A 18 17.87 -3.83 -33.78
CA VAL A 18 16.78 -4.56 -33.16
C VAL A 18 16.50 -3.88 -31.84
N ALA A 19 15.51 -2.98 -31.81
CA ALA A 19 14.97 -2.49 -30.57
C ALA A 19 14.48 -3.72 -29.77
N GLN A 20 15.17 -4.05 -28.68
CA GLN A 20 14.71 -5.05 -27.73
C GLN A 20 13.40 -4.55 -27.15
N GLN A 21 12.26 -5.03 -27.68
CA GLN A 21 11.00 -4.90 -27.01
C GLN A 21 11.11 -5.64 -25.67
N PRO A 22 10.65 -5.01 -24.56
CA PRO A 22 10.57 -5.73 -23.30
C PRO A 22 9.77 -7.02 -23.54
N SER A 23 10.36 -8.16 -23.30
CA SER A 23 9.78 -9.48 -23.47
C SER A 23 8.79 -9.81 -22.34
N GLY A 24 7.69 -9.04 -22.26
CA GLY A 24 6.58 -9.26 -21.36
C GLY A 24 5.33 -8.71 -22.02
N GLY A 25 4.38 -9.58 -22.36
CA GLY A 25 3.04 -9.14 -22.71
C GLY A 25 2.41 -8.29 -21.59
N PRO A 26 1.31 -7.58 -21.84
CA PRO A 26 0.63 -6.82 -20.80
C PRO A 26 0.34 -7.75 -19.60
N PRO A 27 0.47 -7.24 -18.35
CA PRO A 27 0.21 -8.06 -17.16
C PRO A 27 -1.20 -8.65 -17.24
N ALA A 28 -1.35 -9.90 -16.81
CA ALA A 28 -2.63 -10.62 -16.88
C ALA A 28 -3.75 -9.94 -16.07
N ASN A 29 -3.38 -9.16 -15.02
CA ASN A 29 -4.30 -8.45 -14.11
C ASN A 29 -3.80 -6.99 -13.90
N PRO A 30 -3.88 -6.12 -14.92
CA PRO A 30 -3.28 -4.78 -14.85
C PRO A 30 -3.90 -3.89 -13.78
N VAL A 31 -5.21 -3.97 -13.55
CA VAL A 31 -5.90 -3.13 -12.55
C VAL A 31 -5.53 -3.56 -11.15
N THR A 32 -5.67 -4.85 -10.85
CA THR A 32 -5.30 -5.43 -9.54
C THR A 32 -3.82 -5.22 -9.23
N ALA A 33 -2.93 -5.35 -10.23
CA ALA A 33 -1.50 -5.11 -10.06
C ALA A 33 -1.20 -3.67 -9.63
N VAL A 34 -1.88 -2.67 -10.23
CA VAL A 34 -1.73 -1.25 -9.86
C VAL A 34 -2.20 -1.01 -8.43
N PHE A 35 -3.39 -1.50 -8.05
CA PHE A 35 -3.91 -1.35 -6.69
C PHE A 35 -2.99 -2.01 -5.67
N ARG A 36 -2.56 -3.25 -5.93
CA ARG A 36 -1.62 -3.97 -5.07
C ARG A 36 -0.32 -3.18 -4.85
N ALA A 37 0.30 -2.68 -5.92
CA ALA A 37 1.53 -1.92 -5.84
C ALA A 37 1.37 -0.62 -5.02
N ARG A 38 0.26 0.11 -5.22
CA ARG A 38 -0.07 1.33 -4.46
C ARG A 38 -0.30 1.04 -2.99
N THR A 39 -1.11 0.04 -2.69
CA THR A 39 -1.42 -0.39 -1.33
C THR A 39 -0.17 -0.82 -0.56
N MET A 40 0.68 -1.66 -1.17
CA MET A 40 1.96 -2.06 -0.57
C MET A 40 2.90 -0.86 -0.32
N GLY A 41 2.86 0.16 -1.19
CA GLY A 41 3.61 1.41 -0.98
C GLY A 41 3.11 2.18 0.25
N LEU A 42 1.80 2.28 0.42
CA LEU A 42 1.17 2.92 1.59
C LEU A 42 1.44 2.14 2.88
N GLN A 43 1.34 0.81 2.85
CA GLN A 43 1.65 -0.06 3.99
C GLN A 43 3.08 0.13 4.48
N ARG A 44 4.06 0.17 3.55
CA ARG A 44 5.46 0.46 3.91
C ARG A 44 5.62 1.82 4.57
N ASN A 45 5.00 2.85 4.00
CA ASN A 45 5.06 4.20 4.57
C ASN A 45 4.40 4.26 5.96
N LEU A 46 3.24 3.64 6.13
CA LEU A 46 2.54 3.58 7.41
C LEU A 46 3.36 2.80 8.44
N ALA A 47 3.89 1.63 8.10
CA ALA A 47 4.74 0.85 8.99
C ALA A 47 5.96 1.65 9.47
N GLN A 48 6.69 2.28 8.54
CA GLN A 48 7.84 3.12 8.86
C GLN A 48 7.45 4.35 9.70
N ALA A 49 6.31 4.97 9.43
CA ALA A 49 5.81 6.11 10.20
C ALA A 49 5.56 5.71 11.65
N PHE A 50 4.77 4.66 11.88
CA PHE A 50 4.47 4.18 13.24
C PHE A 50 5.68 3.63 13.98
N ASP A 51 6.64 2.99 13.29
CA ASP A 51 7.90 2.57 13.88
C ASP A 51 8.72 3.77 14.38
N SER A 52 8.76 4.88 13.63
CA SER A 52 9.58 6.06 13.94
C SER A 52 8.95 7.00 14.98
N ILE A 53 7.64 6.96 15.19
CA ILE A 53 6.95 7.80 16.18
C ILE A 53 7.25 7.28 17.60
N PRO A 54 7.81 8.12 18.54
CA PRO A 54 8.02 7.71 19.92
C PRO A 54 6.72 7.30 20.62
N GLU A 55 6.76 6.31 21.51
CA GLU A 55 5.60 5.82 22.25
C GLU A 55 4.86 6.95 22.99
N ALA A 56 5.60 7.85 23.64
CA ALA A 56 5.03 9.01 24.34
C ALA A 56 4.15 9.92 23.44
N LYS A 57 4.26 9.79 22.13
CA LYS A 57 3.45 10.55 21.16
C LYS A 57 2.18 9.81 20.71
N PHE A 58 1.95 8.57 21.09
CA PHE A 58 0.77 7.82 20.63
C PHE A 58 -0.55 8.44 21.14
N GLY A 59 -0.52 9.17 22.26
CA GLY A 59 -1.66 9.97 22.72
C GLY A 59 -1.83 11.34 22.04
N TYR A 60 -0.90 11.75 21.17
CA TYR A 60 -0.94 13.06 20.52
C TYR A 60 -2.06 13.16 19.48
N ARG A 61 -2.71 14.33 19.46
CA ARG A 61 -3.64 14.82 18.41
C ARG A 61 -3.48 16.34 18.29
N PRO A 62 -3.53 16.91 17.08
CA PRO A 62 -3.37 18.36 16.90
C PRO A 62 -4.46 19.21 17.57
N THR A 63 -5.70 18.72 17.55
CA THR A 63 -6.86 19.36 18.17
C THR A 63 -7.75 18.34 18.89
N PRO A 64 -8.59 18.76 19.85
CA PRO A 64 -9.52 17.84 20.54
C PRO A 64 -10.49 17.09 19.62
N ALA A 65 -10.80 17.65 18.43
CA ALA A 65 -11.69 17.05 17.45
C ALA A 65 -11.03 15.94 16.61
N GLN A 66 -9.69 15.87 16.61
CA GLN A 66 -8.95 14.89 15.83
C GLN A 66 -8.66 13.63 16.63
N GLN A 67 -8.42 12.54 15.91
CA GLN A 67 -8.04 11.24 16.48
C GLN A 67 -6.59 11.25 16.95
N THR A 68 -6.28 10.46 17.98
CA THR A 68 -4.90 10.27 18.43
C THR A 68 -4.13 9.34 17.47
N ILE A 69 -2.80 9.41 17.50
CA ILE A 69 -1.94 8.50 16.73
C ILE A 69 -2.25 7.04 17.05
N GLY A 70 -2.42 6.69 18.33
CA GLY A 70 -2.79 5.33 18.73
C GLY A 70 -4.18 4.92 18.23
N TYR A 71 -5.14 5.86 18.17
CA TYR A 71 -6.45 5.56 17.59
C TYR A 71 -6.33 5.26 16.09
N ILE A 72 -5.59 6.07 15.35
CA ILE A 72 -5.37 5.84 13.90
C ILE A 72 -4.69 4.48 13.67
N ALA A 73 -3.72 4.10 14.50
CA ALA A 73 -3.06 2.80 14.38
C ALA A 73 -4.06 1.63 14.52
N GLN A 74 -4.89 1.63 15.58
CA GLN A 74 -5.88 0.56 15.81
C GLN A 74 -7.00 0.59 14.77
N HIS A 75 -7.43 1.77 14.32
CA HIS A 75 -8.44 1.93 13.28
C HIS A 75 -8.01 1.29 11.97
N LEU A 76 -6.79 1.58 11.51
CA LEU A 76 -6.19 0.93 10.34
C LEU A 76 -6.14 -0.60 10.46
N VAL A 77 -5.91 -1.15 11.67
CA VAL A 77 -5.98 -2.61 11.88
C VAL A 77 -7.38 -3.13 11.59
N SER A 78 -8.40 -2.47 12.12
CA SER A 78 -9.81 -2.86 11.94
C SER A 78 -10.23 -2.76 10.48
N ASP A 79 -9.87 -1.68 9.81
CA ASP A 79 -10.25 -1.41 8.43
C ASP A 79 -9.51 -2.32 7.44
N ASN A 80 -8.24 -2.61 7.68
CA ASN A 80 -7.52 -3.61 6.89
C ASN A 80 -8.25 -4.97 6.91
N TYR A 81 -8.67 -5.44 8.07
CA TYR A 81 -9.44 -6.69 8.15
C TYR A 81 -10.84 -6.57 7.53
N LEU A 82 -11.52 -5.43 7.70
CA LEU A 82 -12.83 -5.17 7.10
C LEU A 82 -12.79 -5.23 5.58
N PHE A 83 -11.84 -4.51 4.96
CA PHE A 83 -11.73 -4.45 3.51
C PHE A 83 -11.14 -5.74 2.93
N CYS A 84 -10.01 -6.19 3.45
CA CYS A 84 -9.23 -7.25 2.82
C CYS A 84 -9.89 -8.64 2.95
N ASN A 85 -10.77 -8.87 3.93
CA ASN A 85 -11.54 -10.12 3.99
C ASN A 85 -12.53 -10.28 2.82
N GLN A 86 -12.74 -9.22 2.03
CA GLN A 86 -13.61 -9.22 0.85
C GLN A 86 -12.82 -9.41 -0.47
N PHE A 87 -11.48 -9.42 -0.42
CA PHE A 87 -10.68 -9.56 -1.64
C PHE A 87 -10.59 -10.99 -2.14
N GLY A 88 -10.70 -11.98 -1.25
CA GLY A 88 -10.62 -13.40 -1.57
C GLY A 88 -11.43 -14.24 -0.59
N ALA A 89 -11.08 -15.53 -0.51
CA ALA A 89 -11.74 -16.47 0.40
C ALA A 89 -11.21 -16.42 1.83
N MET A 90 -10.09 -15.72 2.07
CA MET A 90 -9.47 -15.63 3.40
C MET A 90 -10.35 -14.90 4.39
N LYS A 91 -10.37 -15.43 5.62
CA LYS A 91 -11.01 -14.78 6.77
C LYS A 91 -9.95 -14.50 7.83
N PRO A 92 -9.97 -13.32 8.48
CA PRO A 92 -9.04 -13.03 9.56
C PRO A 92 -9.34 -13.90 10.78
N THR A 93 -8.28 -14.41 11.43
CA THR A 93 -8.40 -15.01 12.76
C THR A 93 -7.97 -13.97 13.78
N LEU A 94 -8.96 -13.38 14.45
CA LEU A 94 -8.73 -12.37 15.48
C LEU A 94 -8.79 -12.99 16.87
N ALA A 95 -7.90 -12.54 17.75
CA ALA A 95 -7.98 -12.95 19.16
C ALA A 95 -9.27 -12.40 19.80
N PRO A 96 -9.92 -13.15 20.72
CA PRO A 96 -11.15 -12.68 21.39
C PRO A 96 -11.02 -11.28 22.01
N LYS A 97 -9.84 -10.95 22.56
CA LYS A 97 -9.55 -9.62 23.10
C LYS A 97 -9.66 -8.52 22.03
N ASP A 98 -9.26 -8.79 20.79
CA ASP A 98 -9.26 -7.79 19.71
C ASP A 98 -10.68 -7.44 19.26
N THR A 99 -11.59 -8.39 19.32
CA THR A 99 -13.00 -8.22 18.96
C THR A 99 -13.86 -7.69 20.10
N ALA A 100 -13.54 -8.05 21.34
CA ALA A 100 -14.32 -7.67 22.51
C ALA A 100 -13.93 -6.29 23.10
N THR A 101 -12.75 -5.76 22.76
CA THR A 101 -12.26 -4.49 23.32
C THR A 101 -12.71 -3.31 22.45
N ALA A 102 -13.32 -2.29 23.08
CA ALA A 102 -13.70 -1.06 22.38
C ALA A 102 -12.49 -0.32 21.78
N ASP A 103 -12.67 0.32 20.63
CA ASP A 103 -11.60 1.01 19.89
C ASP A 103 -10.93 2.11 20.72
N SER A 104 -11.69 2.84 21.52
CA SER A 104 -11.15 3.87 22.43
C SER A 104 -10.21 3.31 23.50
N VAL A 105 -10.36 2.04 23.87
CA VAL A 105 -9.47 1.33 24.80
C VAL A 105 -8.25 0.80 24.04
N LYS A 106 -8.46 0.17 22.88
CA LYS A 106 -7.37 -0.29 21.98
C LYS A 106 -6.42 0.84 21.59
N ALA A 107 -6.95 2.05 21.36
CA ALA A 107 -6.16 3.23 21.05
C ALA A 107 -5.08 3.59 22.10
N LYS A 108 -5.23 3.06 23.31
CA LYS A 108 -4.31 3.28 24.45
C LYS A 108 -3.39 2.07 24.71
N TRP A 109 -3.43 1.06 23.88
CA TRP A 109 -2.50 -0.07 24.00
C TRP A 109 -1.05 0.39 23.77
N PRO A 110 -0.07 -0.31 24.32
CA PRO A 110 1.35 -0.03 24.10
C PRO A 110 1.67 0.05 22.60
N LYS A 111 2.55 0.96 22.23
CA LYS A 111 3.00 1.16 20.85
C LYS A 111 3.34 -0.16 20.16
N ASP A 112 4.17 -0.98 20.80
CA ASP A 112 4.64 -2.24 20.20
C ASP A 112 3.48 -3.19 19.89
N THR A 113 2.44 -3.22 20.74
CA THR A 113 1.23 -4.00 20.49
C THR A 113 0.47 -3.47 19.28
N LEU A 114 0.26 -2.15 19.19
CA LEU A 114 -0.45 -1.53 18.07
C LEU A 114 0.28 -1.73 16.75
N VAL A 115 1.60 -1.50 16.75
CA VAL A 115 2.43 -1.65 15.54
C VAL A 115 2.53 -3.10 15.09
N ALA A 116 2.66 -4.05 16.01
CA ALA A 116 2.65 -5.48 15.67
C ALA A 116 1.32 -5.90 15.03
N LYS A 117 0.18 -5.46 15.58
CA LYS A 117 -1.15 -5.74 15.01
C LYS A 117 -1.34 -5.08 13.64
N LEU A 118 -0.88 -3.86 13.47
CA LEU A 118 -0.92 -3.16 12.20
C LEU A 118 -0.13 -3.92 11.11
N LYS A 119 1.10 -4.33 11.42
CA LYS A 119 1.92 -5.14 10.49
C LYS A 119 1.27 -6.49 10.17
N ALA A 120 0.66 -7.15 11.16
CA ALA A 120 -0.06 -8.40 10.94
C ALA A 120 -1.27 -8.20 10.00
N SER A 121 -2.02 -7.09 10.16
CA SER A 121 -3.14 -6.76 9.27
C SER A 121 -2.67 -6.44 7.84
N PHE A 122 -1.50 -5.82 7.65
CA PHE A 122 -0.90 -5.63 6.34
C PHE A 122 -0.56 -6.96 5.67
N THR A 123 0.07 -7.88 6.40
CA THR A 123 0.37 -9.23 5.89
C THR A 123 -0.91 -9.97 5.48
N PHE A 124 -1.99 -9.85 6.25
CA PHE A 124 -3.29 -10.40 5.87
C PHE A 124 -3.78 -9.80 4.54
N CYS A 125 -3.73 -8.48 4.39
CA CYS A 125 -4.12 -7.80 3.15
C CYS A 125 -3.27 -8.22 1.94
N GLU A 126 -1.96 -8.36 2.09
CA GLU A 126 -1.07 -8.82 1.03
C GLU A 126 -1.46 -10.22 0.52
N ASN A 127 -1.75 -11.14 1.45
CA ASN A 127 -2.21 -12.49 1.13
C ASN A 127 -3.60 -12.48 0.48
N ALA A 128 -4.50 -11.61 0.90
CA ALA A 128 -5.82 -11.45 0.30
C ALA A 128 -5.72 -10.89 -1.13
N PHE A 129 -4.85 -9.91 -1.37
CA PHE A 129 -4.55 -9.40 -2.72
C PHE A 129 -3.98 -10.46 -3.65
N ALA A 130 -3.22 -11.44 -3.13
CA ALA A 130 -2.69 -12.52 -3.94
C ALA A 130 -3.77 -13.43 -4.52
N GLN A 131 -4.98 -13.43 -3.96
CA GLN A 131 -6.14 -14.22 -4.43
C GLN A 131 -7.05 -13.43 -5.39
N LEU A 132 -6.77 -12.14 -5.59
CA LEU A 132 -7.56 -11.24 -6.40
C LEU A 132 -7.01 -11.15 -7.83
N ASP A 133 -7.92 -11.23 -8.79
CA ASP A 133 -7.67 -10.97 -10.22
C ASP A 133 -8.69 -9.95 -10.76
N ASP A 134 -8.41 -9.40 -11.94
CA ASP A 134 -9.26 -8.38 -12.54
C ASP A 134 -10.67 -8.89 -12.86
N ALA A 135 -10.84 -10.18 -13.15
CA ALA A 135 -12.13 -10.80 -13.45
C ALA A 135 -13.07 -10.75 -12.23
N LYS A 136 -12.53 -10.79 -11.01
CA LYS A 136 -13.29 -10.75 -9.76
C LYS A 136 -13.69 -9.35 -9.32
N LEU A 137 -13.15 -8.29 -9.93
CA LEU A 137 -13.39 -6.91 -9.50
C LEU A 137 -14.85 -6.48 -9.64
N ALA A 138 -15.59 -7.08 -10.57
CA ALA A 138 -17.02 -6.82 -10.77
C ALA A 138 -17.94 -7.56 -9.79
N ASP A 139 -17.43 -8.57 -9.05
CA ASP A 139 -18.22 -9.35 -8.11
C ASP A 139 -18.84 -8.45 -7.04
N GLN A 140 -20.11 -8.76 -6.69
CA GLN A 140 -20.78 -8.12 -5.58
C GLN A 140 -20.38 -8.79 -4.26
N VAL A 141 -20.03 -7.97 -3.26
CA VAL A 141 -19.73 -8.40 -1.90
C VAL A 141 -20.57 -7.61 -0.91
N THR A 142 -20.85 -8.21 0.23
CA THR A 142 -21.62 -7.54 1.27
C THR A 142 -20.68 -6.80 2.22
N LEU A 143 -20.80 -5.49 2.25
CA LEU A 143 -20.16 -4.65 3.28
C LEU A 143 -21.15 -4.47 4.44
N SER A 144 -20.78 -4.99 5.62
CA SER A 144 -21.53 -4.77 6.86
C SER A 144 -20.76 -3.84 7.77
N PHE A 145 -21.37 -2.72 8.13
CA PHE A 145 -20.78 -1.71 8.99
C PHE A 145 -21.87 -1.05 9.87
N ASN A 146 -21.62 -0.90 11.16
CA ASN A 146 -22.56 -0.32 12.14
C ASN A 146 -23.98 -0.91 12.07
N GLY A 147 -24.11 -2.22 11.93
CA GLY A 147 -25.39 -2.92 11.85
C GLY A 147 -26.15 -2.76 10.54
N GLN A 148 -25.59 -2.03 9.58
CA GLN A 148 -26.14 -1.90 8.22
C GLN A 148 -25.33 -2.73 7.23
N SER A 149 -26.01 -3.31 6.24
CA SER A 149 -25.40 -4.08 5.19
C SER A 149 -25.78 -3.52 3.83
N ARG A 150 -24.81 -3.42 2.92
CA ARG A 150 -25.02 -3.00 1.54
C ARG A 150 -24.20 -3.85 0.57
N GLN A 151 -24.70 -3.98 -0.65
CA GLN A 151 -23.92 -4.57 -1.73
C GLN A 151 -22.98 -3.52 -2.31
N ILE A 152 -21.75 -3.93 -2.57
CA ILE A 152 -20.73 -3.10 -3.21
C ILE A 152 -19.88 -4.00 -4.10
N THR A 153 -19.35 -3.48 -5.21
CA THR A 153 -18.43 -4.24 -6.03
C THR A 153 -17.11 -4.50 -5.27
N ARG A 154 -16.46 -5.61 -5.56
CA ARG A 154 -15.13 -5.90 -5.02
C ARG A 154 -14.12 -4.82 -5.40
N ALA A 155 -14.22 -4.23 -6.62
CA ALA A 155 -13.47 -3.04 -7.00
C ALA A 155 -13.68 -1.87 -6.03
N GLY A 156 -14.91 -1.64 -5.59
CA GLY A 156 -15.24 -0.62 -4.60
C GLY A 156 -14.56 -0.87 -3.25
N MET A 157 -14.47 -2.13 -2.82
CA MET A 157 -13.73 -2.49 -1.60
C MET A 157 -12.23 -2.25 -1.74
N VAL A 158 -11.64 -2.61 -2.87
CA VAL A 158 -10.21 -2.41 -3.16
C VAL A 158 -9.87 -0.91 -3.22
N LEU A 159 -10.70 -0.12 -3.91
CA LEU A 159 -10.54 1.33 -3.98
C LEU A 159 -10.72 1.97 -2.60
N GLY A 160 -11.75 1.58 -1.85
CA GLY A 160 -12.01 2.06 -0.50
C GLY A 160 -10.81 1.84 0.42
N HIS A 161 -10.24 0.63 0.43
CA HIS A 161 -9.05 0.31 1.20
C HIS A 161 -7.83 1.19 0.81
N ALA A 162 -7.60 1.40 -0.49
CA ALA A 162 -6.48 2.22 -0.94
C ALA A 162 -6.64 3.69 -0.53
N LEU A 163 -7.86 4.24 -0.61
CA LEU A 163 -8.17 5.62 -0.22
C LEU A 163 -8.08 5.81 1.30
N ASP A 164 -8.60 4.87 2.08
CA ASP A 164 -8.53 4.86 3.54
C ASP A 164 -7.08 4.92 4.03
N MET A 165 -6.23 4.02 3.51
CA MET A 165 -4.81 4.05 3.85
C MET A 165 -4.10 5.33 3.41
N ALA A 166 -4.47 5.92 2.27
CA ALA A 166 -3.89 7.17 1.79
C ALA A 166 -4.28 8.36 2.69
N ASP A 167 -5.54 8.41 3.12
CA ASP A 167 -6.04 9.44 4.04
C ASP A 167 -5.31 9.36 5.38
N HIS A 168 -5.28 8.18 5.99
CA HIS A 168 -4.61 8.00 7.28
C HIS A 168 -3.09 8.19 7.20
N TYR A 169 -2.44 7.82 6.09
CA TYR A 169 -1.03 8.16 5.90
C TYR A 169 -0.83 9.68 5.83
N SER A 170 -1.71 10.41 5.16
CA SER A 170 -1.66 11.88 5.09
C SER A 170 -1.81 12.51 6.47
N GLN A 171 -2.76 12.02 7.28
CA GLN A 171 -2.94 12.46 8.66
C GLN A 171 -1.69 12.21 9.51
N ILE A 172 -1.16 11.00 9.51
CA ILE A 172 0.03 10.62 10.28
C ILE A 172 1.25 11.42 9.82
N ALA A 173 1.46 11.60 8.51
CA ALA A 173 2.55 12.40 7.99
C ALA A 173 2.49 13.88 8.46
N ASN A 174 1.28 14.44 8.57
CA ASN A 174 1.06 15.77 9.16
C ASN A 174 1.37 15.78 10.65
N TYR A 175 0.89 14.79 11.42
CA TYR A 175 1.15 14.71 12.86
C TYR A 175 2.65 14.56 13.14
N MET A 176 3.37 13.80 12.32
CA MET A 176 4.83 13.69 12.39
C MET A 176 5.51 15.04 12.23
N ARG A 177 5.16 15.81 11.17
CA ARG A 177 5.72 17.15 10.93
C ARG A 177 5.46 18.12 12.09
N LEU A 178 4.25 18.09 12.65
CA LEU A 178 3.88 18.91 13.82
C LEU A 178 4.68 18.52 15.09
N ASN A 179 5.30 17.36 15.11
CA ASN A 179 6.17 16.89 16.17
C ASN A 179 7.65 16.86 15.77
N ASN A 180 8.05 17.59 14.72
CA ASN A 180 9.41 17.66 14.19
C ASN A 180 10.01 16.28 13.80
N ILE A 181 9.16 15.36 13.33
CA ILE A 181 9.55 14.05 12.81
C ILE A 181 9.33 14.06 11.30
N LEU A 182 10.34 13.72 10.51
CA LEU A 182 10.18 13.60 9.05
C LEU A 182 9.37 12.34 8.71
N PRO A 183 8.26 12.47 7.94
CA PRO A 183 7.52 11.31 7.48
C PRO A 183 8.30 10.55 6.39
N PRO A 184 8.06 9.23 6.22
CA PRO A 184 8.76 8.39 5.24
C PRO A 184 8.79 8.97 3.81
N SER A 185 7.71 9.62 3.38
CA SER A 185 7.64 10.25 2.05
C SER A 185 8.53 11.49 1.88
N ALA A 186 9.07 12.06 2.97
CA ALA A 186 9.98 13.19 2.96
C ALA A 186 11.45 12.78 3.13
N LEU A 187 11.72 11.50 3.39
CA LEU A 187 13.09 10.99 3.49
C LEU A 187 13.76 10.94 2.11
N PRO A 188 15.09 11.15 2.03
CA PRO A 188 15.83 10.98 0.79
C PRO A 188 15.60 9.57 0.21
N ARG A 189 15.30 9.49 -1.08
CA ARG A 189 15.20 8.19 -1.75
C ARG A 189 16.59 7.64 -2.01
N PRO A 190 16.81 6.32 -1.84
CA PRO A 190 18.04 5.70 -2.32
C PRO A 190 18.26 6.03 -3.80
N ALA A 191 19.49 6.33 -4.16
CA ALA A 191 19.84 6.52 -5.58
C ALA A 191 19.40 5.27 -6.36
N ARG A 192 18.74 5.47 -7.50
CA ARG A 192 18.46 4.35 -8.40
C ARG A 192 19.80 3.77 -8.86
N PRO A 193 19.99 2.43 -8.86
CA PRO A 193 21.14 1.85 -9.51
C PRO A 193 21.21 2.38 -10.94
N SER A 194 22.38 2.91 -11.35
CA SER A 194 22.64 3.23 -12.76
C SER A 194 22.62 1.91 -13.54
N ASN A 195 21.68 1.78 -14.46
CA ASN A 195 21.70 0.68 -15.45
C ASN A 195 22.88 0.86 -16.39
#